data_149cd531ae01fd364ec8eb03faa3cab0
#
_entry.id   149cd531ae01fd364ec8eb03faa3cab0
#
_cell.length_a   1.000
_cell.length_b   1.000
_cell.length_c   1.000
_cell.angle_alpha   90.00
_cell.angle_beta   90.00
_cell.angle_gamma   90.00
#
_symmetry.space_group_name_H-M   'P 1'
#
loop_
_entity.id
_entity.type
_entity.pdbx_description
1 polymer ?
#
loop_
_entity_poly.entity_id
_entity_poly.type
_entity_poly.pdbx_seq_one_letter_code
_entity_poly.pdbx_strand_id
1 'polypeptide(L)'
;IESAWAEPRPGWIRGFRMAEPVIISYARGLLKEFPGVPEGTIDVIPVDIVVAAIIAVAAAGPDNAPAITQVASGGINPLKYRTLVNHVSSWFTENPLYDNDGQPIVVPEWRFPGRGKVQTQLSRAKTAIERAEHTMQMLPLRGRQAEFAATLETRRLEVERALEYVELYGLYTECEAIYQVDNLMKLWD
;
A
#
# COMPACT_ATOMS: atom_id res chain seq x y z
N ILE A 1 -8.54 -3.49 5.05
CA ILE A 1 -8.90 -3.53 6.48
C ILE A 1 -7.73 -2.96 7.25
N GLU A 2 -8.01 -1.97 8.07
CA GLU A 2 -7.00 -1.20 8.78
C GLU A 2 -7.19 -1.27 10.30
N SER A 3 -6.51 -0.39 11.05
CA SER A 3 -6.56 -0.39 12.51
C SER A 3 -7.98 -0.20 13.06
N ALA A 4 -8.21 -0.72 14.26
CA ALA A 4 -9.48 -0.63 14.94
C ALA A 4 -9.88 0.82 15.23
N TRP A 5 -11.16 1.12 15.10
CA TRP A 5 -11.73 2.41 15.49
C TRP A 5 -11.90 2.51 17.01
N ALA A 6 -12.42 1.47 17.63
CA ALA A 6 -12.71 1.44 19.08
C ALA A 6 -12.16 0.18 19.76
N GLU A 7 -12.39 -1.02 19.22
CA GLU A 7 -12.14 -2.31 19.89
C GLU A 7 -10.97 -3.09 19.28
N PRO A 8 -10.03 -3.63 20.08
CA PRO A 8 -9.96 -3.61 21.55
C PRO A 8 -9.51 -2.26 22.11
N ARG A 9 -9.02 -1.36 21.27
CA ARG A 9 -8.65 0.04 21.54
C ARG A 9 -8.44 0.79 20.24
N PRO A 10 -8.67 2.11 20.18
CA PRO A 10 -8.39 2.90 18.98
C PRO A 10 -6.95 2.71 18.47
N GLY A 11 -6.81 2.56 17.16
CA GLY A 11 -5.51 2.37 16.50
C GLY A 11 -4.89 0.99 16.66
N TRP A 12 -5.56 0.02 17.30
CA TRP A 12 -5.03 -1.34 17.38
C TRP A 12 -4.97 -1.99 15.99
N ILE A 13 -3.81 -2.57 15.69
CA ILE A 13 -3.59 -3.36 14.47
C ILE A 13 -2.65 -4.51 14.79
N ARG A 14 -2.79 -5.66 14.10
CA ARG A 14 -1.90 -6.80 14.22
C ARG A 14 -1.26 -7.13 12.88
N GLY A 15 0.02 -6.82 12.78
CA GLY A 15 0.84 -7.04 11.59
C GLY A 15 0.72 -5.90 10.57
N PHE A 16 1.66 -5.88 9.63
CA PHE A 16 1.71 -4.93 8.51
C PHE A 16 1.51 -5.71 7.22
N ARG A 17 0.53 -5.35 6.40
CA ARG A 17 0.18 -6.18 5.24
C ARG A 17 0.05 -5.43 3.94
N MET A 18 -0.75 -4.39 3.86
CA MET A 18 -1.08 -3.72 2.60
C MET A 18 -0.58 -2.29 2.53
N ALA A 19 -1.21 -1.38 3.26
CA ALA A 19 -0.88 0.03 3.22
C ALA A 19 0.38 0.34 4.04
N GLU A 20 0.61 -0.36 5.13
CA GLU A 20 1.68 -0.06 6.07
C GLU A 20 3.08 -0.17 5.46
N PRO A 21 3.44 -1.19 4.66
CA PRO A 21 4.74 -1.23 3.98
C PRO A 21 4.96 -0.03 3.07
N VAL A 22 3.91 0.42 2.39
CA VAL A 22 3.95 1.61 1.50
C VAL A 22 4.15 2.88 2.33
N ILE A 23 3.36 3.04 3.40
CA ILE A 23 3.43 4.18 4.32
C ILE A 23 4.81 4.25 4.98
N ILE A 24 5.34 3.13 5.48
CA ILE A 24 6.67 3.08 6.10
C ILE A 24 7.77 3.38 5.09
N SER A 25 7.68 2.86 3.88
CA SER A 25 8.64 3.15 2.81
C SER A 25 8.66 4.63 2.46
N TYR A 26 7.48 5.27 2.43
CA TYR A 26 7.38 6.70 2.26
C TYR A 26 8.00 7.47 3.44
N ALA A 27 7.66 7.10 4.67
CA ALA A 27 8.20 7.74 5.88
C ALA A 27 9.72 7.64 5.99
N ARG A 28 10.32 6.61 5.39
CA ARG A 28 11.77 6.43 5.25
C ARG A 28 12.38 7.19 4.06
N GLY A 29 11.59 7.95 3.31
CA GLY A 29 12.03 8.69 2.13
C GLY A 29 12.35 7.82 0.91
N LEU A 30 12.01 6.52 0.96
CA LEU A 30 12.31 5.57 -0.12
C LEU A 30 11.28 5.61 -1.25
N LEU A 31 10.03 5.97 -0.93
CA LEU A 31 8.94 6.05 -1.89
C LEU A 31 8.56 7.52 -2.12
N LYS A 32 8.55 7.95 -3.38
CA LYS A 32 8.21 9.32 -3.80
C LYS A 32 6.98 9.39 -4.70
N GLU A 33 6.52 8.24 -5.17
CA GLU A 33 5.42 8.12 -6.13
C GLU A 33 4.39 7.14 -5.61
N PHE A 34 3.11 7.52 -5.71
CA PHE A 34 1.99 6.66 -5.37
C PHE A 34 1.34 6.11 -6.64
N PRO A 35 1.26 4.79 -6.80
CA PRO A 35 0.72 4.16 -8.00
C PRO A 35 -0.81 4.16 -8.01
N GLY A 36 -1.44 5.33 -7.96
CA GLY A 36 -2.88 5.47 -7.92
C GLY A 36 -3.37 6.71 -8.65
N VAL A 37 -4.69 6.82 -8.77
CA VAL A 37 -5.38 7.99 -9.31
C VAL A 37 -5.76 8.89 -8.14
N PRO A 38 -5.29 10.14 -8.08
CA PRO A 38 -5.50 11.00 -6.90
C PRO A 38 -6.98 11.23 -6.54
N GLU A 39 -7.84 11.23 -7.54
CA GLU A 39 -9.29 11.40 -7.41
C GLU A 39 -10.04 10.09 -7.10
N GLY A 40 -9.36 8.94 -7.26
CA GLY A 40 -9.91 7.63 -6.95
C GLY A 40 -10.25 7.48 -5.47
N THR A 41 -11.24 6.66 -5.18
CA THR A 41 -11.70 6.36 -3.82
C THR A 41 -11.08 5.07 -3.34
N ILE A 42 -10.62 5.06 -2.10
CA ILE A 42 -10.16 3.87 -1.40
C ILE A 42 -11.12 3.53 -0.26
N ASP A 43 -11.46 2.25 -0.13
CA ASP A 43 -12.19 1.74 1.03
C ASP A 43 -11.20 1.41 2.15
N VAL A 44 -11.27 2.18 3.22
CA VAL A 44 -10.49 1.96 4.45
C VAL A 44 -11.46 1.64 5.56
N ILE A 45 -11.48 0.39 6.00
CA ILE A 45 -12.45 -0.12 6.96
C ILE A 45 -11.74 -0.54 8.24
N PRO A 46 -12.15 -0.02 9.40
CA PRO A 46 -11.65 -0.48 10.69
C PRO A 46 -11.94 -1.97 10.91
N VAL A 47 -10.96 -2.69 11.47
CA VAL A 47 -11.06 -4.14 11.65
C VAL A 47 -12.20 -4.54 12.57
N ASP A 48 -12.51 -3.77 13.59
CA ASP A 48 -13.61 -4.00 14.52
C ASP A 48 -14.99 -3.87 13.84
N ILE A 49 -15.16 -2.98 12.88
CA ILE A 49 -16.37 -2.89 12.06
C ILE A 49 -16.53 -4.14 11.18
N VAL A 50 -15.43 -4.63 10.59
CA VAL A 50 -15.46 -5.87 9.80
C VAL A 50 -15.83 -7.05 10.67
N VAL A 51 -15.28 -7.14 11.88
CA VAL A 51 -15.60 -8.21 12.85
C VAL A 51 -17.08 -8.12 13.25
N ALA A 52 -17.61 -6.93 13.54
CA ALA A 52 -19.01 -6.72 13.86
C ALA A 52 -19.94 -7.18 12.71
N ALA A 53 -19.59 -6.85 11.46
CA ALA A 53 -20.33 -7.30 10.27
C ALA A 53 -20.33 -8.83 10.13
N ILE A 54 -19.20 -9.50 10.37
CA ILE A 54 -19.09 -10.97 10.34
C ILE A 54 -19.99 -11.57 11.41
N ILE A 55 -19.99 -11.04 12.63
CA ILE A 55 -20.83 -11.51 13.74
C ILE A 55 -22.31 -11.31 13.40
N ALA A 56 -22.71 -10.17 12.85
CA ALA A 56 -24.09 -9.89 12.46
C ALA A 56 -24.59 -10.86 11.39
N VAL A 57 -23.78 -11.13 10.36
CA VAL A 57 -24.13 -12.14 9.32
C VAL A 57 -24.25 -13.53 9.93
N ALA A 58 -23.34 -13.91 10.82
CA ALA A 58 -23.40 -15.22 11.49
C ALA A 58 -24.64 -15.36 12.40
N ALA A 59 -24.99 -14.29 13.10
CA ALA A 59 -26.17 -14.25 13.99
C ALA A 59 -27.50 -14.32 13.21
N ALA A 60 -27.58 -13.67 12.03
CA ALA A 60 -28.74 -13.72 11.16
C ALA A 60 -29.02 -15.14 10.62
N GLY A 61 -27.99 -15.95 10.47
CA GLY A 61 -28.06 -17.31 9.99
C GLY A 61 -28.30 -17.43 8.49
N PRO A 62 -28.21 -18.66 7.94
CA PRO A 62 -28.23 -18.89 6.49
C PRO A 62 -29.55 -18.50 5.80
N ASP A 63 -30.65 -18.52 6.53
CA ASP A 63 -31.98 -18.24 5.97
C ASP A 63 -32.31 -16.73 5.90
N ASN A 64 -31.65 -15.92 6.76
CA ASN A 64 -31.93 -14.50 6.89
C ASN A 64 -30.77 -13.62 6.44
N ALA A 65 -29.54 -14.13 6.44
CA ALA A 65 -28.37 -13.36 5.99
C ALA A 65 -28.39 -13.23 4.45
N PRO A 66 -28.05 -12.04 3.92
CA PRO A 66 -27.84 -11.90 2.49
C PRO A 66 -26.70 -12.80 2.01
N ALA A 67 -26.84 -13.37 0.80
CA ALA A 67 -25.81 -14.25 0.21
C ALA A 67 -24.45 -13.54 0.03
N ILE A 68 -24.47 -12.23 -0.17
CA ILE A 68 -23.29 -11.37 -0.29
C ILE A 68 -23.49 -10.14 0.58
N THR A 69 -22.56 -9.92 1.49
CA THR A 69 -22.52 -8.72 2.33
C THR A 69 -21.17 -8.03 2.14
N GLN A 70 -21.20 -6.82 1.59
CA GLN A 70 -20.01 -5.99 1.41
C GLN A 70 -19.84 -5.05 2.60
N VAL A 71 -18.60 -4.88 3.04
CA VAL A 71 -18.21 -3.92 4.06
C VAL A 71 -17.27 -2.92 3.40
N ALA A 72 -17.81 -1.74 3.09
CA ALA A 72 -17.12 -0.70 2.34
C ALA A 72 -17.46 0.69 2.89
N SER A 73 -16.59 1.67 2.67
CA SER A 73 -16.80 3.05 3.11
C SER A 73 -17.12 4.01 1.97
N GLY A 74 -16.76 3.66 0.74
CA GLY A 74 -16.75 4.58 -0.39
C GLY A 74 -18.10 5.18 -0.74
N GLY A 75 -19.22 4.48 -0.47
CA GLY A 75 -20.56 4.98 -0.71
C GLY A 75 -21.08 5.94 0.38
N ILE A 76 -20.57 5.83 1.61
CA ILE A 76 -21.07 6.59 2.76
C ILE A 76 -20.06 7.68 3.18
N ASN A 77 -18.79 7.32 3.24
CA ASN A 77 -17.69 8.21 3.66
C ASN A 77 -16.48 8.01 2.75
N PRO A 78 -16.51 8.56 1.53
CA PRO A 78 -15.46 8.34 0.54
C PRO A 78 -14.14 8.97 0.96
N LEU A 79 -13.08 8.16 1.00
CA LEU A 79 -11.71 8.61 1.19
C LEU A 79 -10.99 8.60 -0.17
N LYS A 80 -10.52 9.76 -0.62
CA LYS A 80 -9.72 9.87 -1.85
C LYS A 80 -8.26 9.55 -1.59
N TYR A 81 -7.56 8.95 -2.56
CA TYR A 81 -6.13 8.69 -2.46
C TYR A 81 -5.32 9.95 -2.15
N ARG A 82 -5.64 11.08 -2.78
CA ARG A 82 -5.01 12.37 -2.47
C ARG A 82 -5.16 12.75 -0.99
N THR A 83 -6.34 12.56 -0.41
CA THR A 83 -6.59 12.87 1.00
C THR A 83 -5.80 11.95 1.92
N LEU A 84 -5.78 10.64 1.65
CA LEU A 84 -4.98 9.68 2.40
C LEU A 84 -3.49 10.06 2.38
N VAL A 85 -2.95 10.31 1.19
CA VAL A 85 -1.56 10.69 0.98
C VAL A 85 -1.20 11.98 1.72
N ASN A 86 -2.08 12.98 1.69
CA ASN A 86 -1.87 14.24 2.42
C ASN A 86 -1.86 14.01 3.93
N HIS A 87 -2.75 13.18 4.48
CA HIS A 87 -2.74 12.86 5.91
C HIS A 87 -1.44 12.15 6.32
N VAL A 88 -0.98 11.18 5.53
CA VAL A 88 0.28 10.47 5.78
C VAL A 88 1.47 11.45 5.72
N SER A 89 1.50 12.32 4.72
CA SER A 89 2.54 13.33 4.58
C SER A 89 2.58 14.31 5.76
N SER A 90 1.42 14.85 6.15
CA SER A 90 1.32 15.76 7.30
C SER A 90 1.78 15.07 8.59
N TRP A 91 1.33 13.83 8.81
CA TRP A 91 1.72 13.08 10.01
C TRP A 91 3.23 12.91 10.12
N PHE A 92 3.91 12.45 9.07
CA PHE A 92 5.36 12.23 9.11
C PHE A 92 6.20 13.50 8.98
N THR A 93 5.60 14.61 8.59
CA THR A 93 6.22 15.93 8.70
C THR A 93 6.26 16.39 10.16
N GLU A 94 5.21 16.14 10.91
CA GLU A 94 5.11 16.46 12.33
C GLU A 94 5.78 15.41 13.24
N ASN A 95 5.78 14.14 12.81
CA ASN A 95 6.30 12.98 13.55
C ASN A 95 7.32 12.22 12.70
N PRO A 96 8.49 12.79 12.39
CA PRO A 96 9.46 12.18 11.48
C PRO A 96 10.05 10.90 12.05
N LEU A 97 10.35 9.95 11.19
CA LEU A 97 11.27 8.86 11.51
C LEU A 97 12.70 9.42 11.52
N TYR A 98 13.59 8.72 12.19
CA TYR A 98 15.02 9.10 12.29
C TYR A 98 15.87 8.09 11.52
N ASP A 99 16.93 8.58 10.89
CA ASP A 99 17.93 7.76 10.23
C ASP A 99 18.92 7.13 11.25
N ASN A 100 19.91 6.40 10.74
CA ASN A 100 20.91 5.75 11.60
C ASN A 100 21.83 6.74 12.32
N ASP A 101 21.93 7.97 11.84
CA ASP A 101 22.72 9.06 12.42
C ASP A 101 21.89 9.91 13.39
N GLY A 102 20.63 9.54 13.63
CA GLY A 102 19.70 10.24 14.52
C GLY A 102 19.16 11.53 13.95
N GLN A 103 19.23 11.73 12.62
CA GLN A 103 18.65 12.89 11.97
C GLN A 103 17.21 12.61 11.54
N PRO A 104 16.29 13.59 11.63
CA PRO A 104 14.93 13.42 11.18
C PRO A 104 14.88 13.25 9.67
N ILE A 105 14.17 12.23 9.22
CA ILE A 105 13.95 11.98 7.79
C ILE A 105 12.90 12.96 7.28
N VAL A 106 13.28 13.80 6.33
CA VAL A 106 12.35 14.70 5.64
C VAL A 106 11.61 13.91 4.57
N VAL A 107 10.31 13.76 4.74
CA VAL A 107 9.48 13.06 3.75
C VAL A 107 9.36 13.86 2.46
N PRO A 108 9.50 13.22 1.29
CA PRO A 108 9.35 13.89 0.01
C PRO A 108 7.89 14.27 -0.27
N GLU A 109 7.67 15.23 -1.16
CA GLU A 109 6.35 15.44 -1.74
C GLU A 109 5.92 14.19 -2.53
N TRP A 110 4.74 13.67 -2.23
CA TRP A 110 4.23 12.48 -2.88
C TRP A 110 3.60 12.84 -4.24
N ARG A 111 4.04 12.15 -5.29
CA ARG A 111 3.59 12.37 -6.66
C ARG A 111 2.70 11.26 -7.13
N PHE A 112 1.79 11.59 -8.04
CA PHE A 112 0.92 10.64 -8.73
C PHE A 112 1.33 10.59 -10.20
N PRO A 113 2.14 9.62 -10.62
CA PRO A 113 2.66 9.57 -11.99
C PRO A 113 1.61 9.22 -13.04
N GLY A 114 0.43 8.76 -12.62
CA GLY A 114 -0.66 8.29 -13.48
C GLY A 114 -0.57 6.81 -13.83
N ARG A 115 -1.66 6.31 -14.43
CA ARG A 115 -1.88 4.89 -14.73
C ARG A 115 -0.72 4.28 -15.52
N GLY A 116 -0.26 3.12 -15.09
CA GLY A 116 0.77 2.33 -15.77
C GLY A 116 2.19 2.92 -15.80
N LYS A 117 2.41 4.16 -15.36
CA LYS A 117 3.75 4.76 -15.39
C LYS A 117 4.70 4.13 -14.39
N VAL A 118 4.24 3.81 -13.18
CA VAL A 118 5.06 3.15 -12.15
C VAL A 118 5.54 1.79 -12.67
N GLN A 119 4.63 0.99 -13.23
CA GLN A 119 4.97 -0.30 -13.83
C GLN A 119 6.01 -0.16 -14.96
N THR A 120 5.83 0.84 -15.82
CA THR A 120 6.77 1.12 -16.92
C THR A 120 8.15 1.51 -16.40
N GLN A 121 8.21 2.35 -15.38
CA GLN A 121 9.48 2.78 -14.75
C GLN A 121 10.20 1.61 -14.09
N LEU A 122 9.48 0.80 -13.30
CA LEU A 122 10.03 -0.38 -12.63
C LEU A 122 10.52 -1.42 -13.66
N SER A 123 9.78 -1.67 -14.73
CA SER A 123 10.18 -2.58 -15.80
C SER A 123 11.45 -2.10 -16.51
N ARG A 124 11.58 -0.79 -16.76
CA ARG A 124 12.81 -0.20 -17.32
C ARG A 124 13.98 -0.32 -16.34
N ALA A 125 13.76 -0.09 -15.05
CA ALA A 125 14.78 -0.26 -14.03
C ALA A 125 15.26 -1.72 -13.95
N LYS A 126 14.33 -2.68 -13.95
CA LYS A 126 14.66 -4.13 -14.02
C LYS A 126 15.54 -4.44 -15.22
N THR A 127 15.12 -4.04 -16.41
CA THR A 127 15.88 -4.29 -17.65
C THR A 127 17.29 -3.66 -17.62
N ALA A 128 17.42 -2.46 -17.02
CA ALA A 128 18.73 -1.81 -16.86
C ALA A 128 19.64 -2.57 -15.90
N ILE A 129 19.11 -3.08 -14.79
CA ILE A 129 19.86 -3.89 -13.82
C ILE A 129 20.28 -5.22 -14.46
N GLU A 130 19.39 -5.92 -15.14
CA GLU A 130 19.69 -7.20 -15.85
C GLU A 130 20.81 -7.01 -16.89
N ARG A 131 20.79 -5.91 -17.64
CA ARG A 131 21.86 -5.58 -18.59
C ARG A 131 23.19 -5.32 -17.89
N ALA A 132 23.18 -4.61 -16.77
CA ALA A 132 24.37 -4.35 -15.97
C ALA A 132 24.95 -5.65 -15.40
N GLU A 133 24.11 -6.53 -14.84
CA GLU A 133 24.49 -7.86 -14.37
C GLU A 133 25.12 -8.71 -15.48
N HIS A 134 24.48 -8.76 -16.64
CA HIS A 134 25.00 -9.51 -17.79
C HIS A 134 26.36 -9.00 -18.24
N THR A 135 26.55 -7.70 -18.29
CA THR A 135 27.85 -7.08 -18.62
C THR A 135 28.94 -7.43 -17.58
N MET A 136 28.56 -7.46 -16.30
CA MET A 136 29.49 -7.80 -15.22
C MET A 136 29.88 -9.28 -15.20
N GLN A 137 28.97 -10.19 -15.59
CA GLN A 137 29.29 -11.62 -15.69
C GLN A 137 30.40 -11.92 -16.72
N MET A 138 30.59 -11.02 -17.68
CA MET A 138 31.66 -11.14 -18.66
C MET A 138 33.02 -10.64 -18.16
N LEU A 139 33.08 -10.02 -16.98
CA LEU A 139 34.28 -9.46 -16.39
C LEU A 139 34.74 -10.29 -15.17
N PRO A 140 36.05 -10.50 -14.96
CA PRO A 140 36.54 -11.20 -13.79
C PRO A 140 36.30 -10.37 -12.52
N LEU A 141 35.34 -10.83 -11.67
CA LEU A 141 34.95 -10.15 -10.45
C LEU A 141 36.09 -10.21 -9.39
N ARG A 142 36.69 -9.06 -9.04
CA ARG A 142 37.63 -8.93 -7.95
C ARG A 142 37.37 -7.68 -7.11
N GLY A 143 37.37 -7.82 -5.78
CA GLY A 143 37.29 -6.70 -4.82
C GLY A 143 36.03 -5.87 -4.98
N ARG A 144 36.14 -4.58 -5.30
CA ARG A 144 35.00 -3.61 -5.41
C ARG A 144 33.90 -4.04 -6.40
N GLN A 145 34.23 -4.87 -7.38
CA GLN A 145 33.24 -5.37 -8.33
C GLN A 145 32.28 -6.40 -7.70
N ALA A 146 32.77 -7.18 -6.72
CA ALA A 146 31.92 -8.12 -5.99
C ALA A 146 30.90 -7.37 -5.08
N GLU A 147 31.33 -6.29 -4.43
CA GLU A 147 30.43 -5.43 -3.64
C GLU A 147 29.36 -4.76 -4.53
N PHE A 148 29.76 -4.29 -5.71
CA PHE A 148 28.84 -3.70 -6.66
C PHE A 148 27.83 -4.72 -7.21
N ALA A 149 28.26 -5.96 -7.48
CA ALA A 149 27.39 -7.06 -7.91
C ALA A 149 26.34 -7.38 -6.82
N ALA A 150 26.75 -7.48 -5.56
CA ALA A 150 25.83 -7.71 -4.44
C ALA A 150 24.81 -6.56 -4.29
N THR A 151 25.24 -5.33 -4.53
CA THR A 151 24.34 -4.16 -4.51
C THR A 151 23.32 -4.22 -5.65
N LEU A 152 23.74 -4.62 -6.86
CA LEU A 152 22.84 -4.79 -8.00
C LEU A 152 21.81 -5.89 -7.74
N GLU A 153 22.24 -7.02 -7.19
CA GLU A 153 21.34 -8.12 -6.84
C GLU A 153 20.28 -7.69 -5.80
N THR A 154 20.71 -6.97 -4.77
CA THR A 154 19.77 -6.41 -3.77
C THR A 154 18.76 -5.48 -4.43
N ARG A 155 19.22 -4.57 -5.29
CA ARG A 155 18.33 -3.65 -6.02
C ARG A 155 17.40 -4.38 -6.99
N ARG A 156 17.86 -5.44 -7.63
CA ARG A 156 17.01 -6.28 -8.48
C ARG A 156 15.85 -6.87 -7.70
N LEU A 157 16.13 -7.47 -6.54
CA LEU A 157 15.11 -8.05 -5.66
C LEU A 157 14.11 -7.00 -5.16
N GLU A 158 14.57 -5.78 -4.86
CA GLU A 158 13.70 -4.67 -4.48
C GLU A 158 12.76 -4.25 -5.62
N VAL A 159 13.29 -4.14 -6.83
CA VAL A 159 12.49 -3.79 -8.02
C VAL A 159 11.51 -4.91 -8.39
N GLU A 160 11.90 -6.17 -8.29
CA GLU A 160 11.02 -7.32 -8.54
C GLU A 160 9.87 -7.35 -7.53
N ARG A 161 10.14 -7.16 -6.24
CA ARG A 161 9.09 -7.04 -5.21
C ARG A 161 8.15 -5.86 -5.49
N ALA A 162 8.70 -4.70 -5.88
CA ALA A 162 7.88 -3.55 -6.22
C ALA A 162 6.98 -3.81 -7.44
N LEU A 163 7.49 -4.54 -8.46
CA LEU A 163 6.69 -4.95 -9.61
C LEU A 163 5.56 -5.91 -9.22
N GLU A 164 5.85 -6.92 -8.40
CA GLU A 164 4.83 -7.84 -7.87
C GLU A 164 3.74 -7.08 -7.10
N TYR A 165 4.12 -6.08 -6.30
CA TYR A 165 3.16 -5.23 -5.60
C TYR A 165 2.29 -4.40 -6.55
N VAL A 166 2.90 -3.80 -7.58
CA VAL A 166 2.16 -3.01 -8.58
C VAL A 166 1.24 -3.90 -9.40
N GLU A 167 1.66 -5.11 -9.75
CA GLU A 167 0.84 -6.07 -10.48
C GLU A 167 -0.34 -6.55 -9.63
N LEU A 168 -0.09 -6.90 -8.37
CA LEU A 168 -1.11 -7.41 -7.46
C LEU A 168 -2.13 -6.33 -7.04
N TYR A 169 -1.66 -5.12 -6.74
CA TYR A 169 -2.48 -4.05 -6.15
C TYR A 169 -2.82 -2.92 -7.12
N GLY A 170 -2.18 -2.84 -8.29
CA GLY A 170 -2.40 -1.77 -9.26
C GLY A 170 -3.86 -1.66 -9.70
N LEU A 171 -4.52 -2.79 -9.89
CA LEU A 171 -5.95 -2.83 -10.23
C LEU A 171 -6.83 -2.22 -9.15
N TYR A 172 -6.47 -2.37 -7.88
CA TYR A 172 -7.20 -1.77 -6.76
C TYR A 172 -6.96 -0.26 -6.65
N THR A 173 -5.72 0.18 -6.86
CA THR A 173 -5.36 1.61 -6.78
C THR A 173 -5.85 2.42 -7.98
N GLU A 174 -6.18 1.77 -9.07
CA GLU A 174 -6.74 2.36 -10.29
C GLU A 174 -8.26 2.11 -10.44
N CYS A 175 -8.86 1.36 -9.52
CA CYS A 175 -10.29 1.07 -9.50
C CYS A 175 -11.09 2.31 -9.08
N GLU A 176 -12.11 2.64 -9.85
CA GLU A 176 -13.07 3.72 -9.55
C GLU A 176 -14.42 3.16 -9.08
N ALA A 177 -14.50 1.86 -8.79
CA ALA A 177 -15.71 1.22 -8.30
C ALA A 177 -16.04 1.69 -6.88
N ILE A 178 -17.31 1.99 -6.65
CA ILE A 178 -17.88 2.27 -5.32
C ILE A 178 -18.74 1.09 -4.95
N TYR A 179 -18.42 0.44 -3.83
CA TYR A 179 -19.15 -0.71 -3.34
C TYR A 179 -20.35 -0.27 -2.50
N GLN A 180 -21.51 -0.83 -2.81
CA GLN A 180 -22.73 -0.58 -2.06
C GLN A 180 -22.80 -1.48 -0.82
N VAL A 181 -23.39 -0.96 0.26
CA VAL A 181 -23.46 -1.64 1.56
C VAL A 181 -24.91 -1.89 2.01
N ASP A 182 -25.86 -1.83 1.10
CA ASP A 182 -27.29 -1.97 1.40
C ASP A 182 -27.63 -3.27 2.13
N ASN A 183 -26.94 -4.36 1.78
CA ASN A 183 -27.12 -5.65 2.46
C ASN A 183 -26.56 -5.66 3.87
N LEU A 184 -25.47 -4.94 4.14
CA LEU A 184 -24.95 -4.75 5.48
C LEU A 184 -25.92 -3.91 6.32
N MET A 185 -26.44 -2.83 5.76
CA MET A 185 -27.35 -1.93 6.47
C MET A 185 -28.65 -2.64 6.89
N LYS A 186 -29.17 -3.58 6.09
CA LYS A 186 -30.34 -4.40 6.46
C LYS A 186 -30.10 -5.31 7.67
N LEU A 187 -28.84 -5.64 7.99
CA LEU A 187 -28.50 -6.43 9.16
C LEU A 187 -28.31 -5.56 10.41
N TRP A 188 -28.26 -4.24 10.25
CA TRP A 188 -28.04 -3.29 11.34
C TRP A 188 -29.34 -2.78 11.96
N ASP A 189 -30.46 -2.86 11.23
CA ASP A 189 -31.81 -2.50 11.67
C ASP A 189 -32.47 -3.65 12.46
#